data_5e1323977c524ce3c89a86f1fda83907
#
_entry.id   5e1323977c524ce3c89a86f1fda83907
#
_cell.length_a   1.000
_cell.length_b   1.000
_cell.length_c   1.000
_cell.angle_alpha   90.00
_cell.angle_beta   90.00
_cell.angle_gamma   90.00
#
_symmetry.space_group_name_H-M   'P 1'
#
loop_
_entity.id
_entity.type
_entity.pdbx_description
1 polymer ?
#
loop_
_entity_poly.entity_id
_entity_poly.type
_entity_poly.pdbx_seq_one_letter_code
_entity_poly.pdbx_strand_id
1 'polypeptide(L)'
;MKFLLIYVPNLRFSNLDKLMKVRLGDICTITGGYAFDSHKMTQKGDYQIIKMGNLYNGIFDLSRNSSFINAPTKKELEYLIQENDILITLTGTTNKKDYGYTVQMEQPKNLLLNQRCALIRASKVNEKYLFYLLNSNDFLKQFYASSTGGTGNQTNVSINDMLDFKVYISNENDQSKISNILNALDKKILTQIKIINDCMSYRNAIVDYFFESLSSDWKQVRLSNILNEYSELHIKDNSIVHATLSKNGIFPKTDRYDRDFLVKDEDKKYKVTHLDDICYNPANLKFGVITRNTFGDCIISPIYITFTIKNNCLPKFVELLVTRKHFIAKARKYEQGTVYERMSVNSSDLLSMYVLIPTLFIQQKIVNIIDIIDNKISNEQKLLNLYKTQKDYF
;
A
#
# COMPACT_ATOMS: atom_id res chain seq x y z
N MET A 1 20.70 -27.91 -24.49
CA MET A 1 19.24 -28.13 -24.63
C MET A 1 18.58 -27.44 -23.46
N LYS A 2 18.16 -26.14 -23.62
CA LYS A 2 17.48 -25.36 -22.56
C LYS A 2 16.02 -25.78 -22.57
N PHE A 3 15.59 -26.47 -21.54
CA PHE A 3 14.16 -26.67 -21.25
C PHE A 3 13.51 -25.31 -21.01
N LEU A 4 12.72 -24.84 -21.97
CA LEU A 4 11.72 -23.82 -21.73
C LEU A 4 10.73 -24.43 -20.72
N LEU A 5 10.80 -24.01 -19.48
CA LEU A 5 9.74 -24.21 -18.51
C LEU A 5 8.52 -23.43 -19.02
N ILE A 6 7.63 -24.13 -19.71
CA ILE A 6 6.30 -23.63 -20.05
C ILE A 6 5.57 -23.51 -18.71
N TYR A 7 5.36 -22.29 -18.23
CA TYR A 7 4.56 -22.01 -17.04
C TYR A 7 3.10 -22.30 -17.38
N VAL A 8 2.70 -23.54 -17.12
CA VAL A 8 1.29 -23.95 -17.15
C VAL A 8 0.69 -23.51 -15.80
N PRO A 9 -0.50 -22.88 -15.74
CA PRO A 9 -1.17 -22.62 -14.48
C PRO A 9 -1.19 -23.89 -13.64
N ASN A 10 -0.77 -23.80 -12.37
CA ASN A 10 -0.63 -24.96 -11.49
C ASN A 10 -1.97 -25.62 -11.11
N LEU A 11 -3.11 -24.98 -11.41
CA LEU A 11 -4.46 -25.56 -11.30
C LEU A 11 -4.65 -26.64 -12.36
N ARG A 12 -4.23 -27.85 -12.03
CA ARG A 12 -4.52 -29.03 -12.83
C ARG A 12 -5.70 -29.76 -12.21
N PHE A 13 -6.87 -29.60 -12.81
CA PHE A 13 -7.96 -30.56 -12.62
C PHE A 13 -7.55 -31.86 -13.28
N SER A 14 -7.86 -33.00 -12.69
CA SER A 14 -7.30 -34.33 -12.94
C SER A 14 -7.35 -34.91 -14.37
N ASN A 15 -7.88 -34.19 -15.35
CA ASN A 15 -7.89 -34.56 -16.78
C ASN A 15 -7.64 -33.29 -17.63
N LEU A 16 -6.44 -32.77 -17.61
CA LEU A 16 -6.06 -31.66 -18.50
C LEU A 16 -6.00 -32.19 -19.93
N ASP A 17 -7.06 -31.95 -20.64
CA ASP A 17 -7.03 -31.86 -22.09
C ASP A 17 -6.02 -30.79 -22.50
N LYS A 18 -5.33 -31.00 -23.58
CA LYS A 18 -4.22 -30.19 -24.06
C LYS A 18 -4.57 -28.71 -24.07
N LEU A 19 -3.81 -27.89 -23.35
CA LEU A 19 -3.87 -26.44 -23.50
C LEU A 19 -3.68 -26.07 -24.97
N MET A 20 -4.56 -25.25 -25.49
CA MET A 20 -4.47 -24.76 -26.86
C MET A 20 -3.65 -23.48 -26.89
N LYS A 21 -2.64 -23.43 -27.73
CA LYS A 21 -1.87 -22.21 -27.99
C LYS A 21 -2.58 -21.41 -29.08
N VAL A 22 -3.00 -20.19 -28.77
CA VAL A 22 -3.73 -19.30 -29.67
C VAL A 22 -3.10 -17.91 -29.67
N ARG A 23 -3.45 -17.08 -30.66
CA ARG A 23 -3.17 -15.65 -30.62
C ARG A 23 -4.21 -14.96 -29.74
N LEU A 24 -3.80 -13.91 -29.02
CA LEU A 24 -4.73 -13.14 -28.21
C LEU A 24 -5.87 -12.54 -29.06
N GLY A 25 -5.55 -12.02 -30.25
CA GLY A 25 -6.52 -11.49 -31.19
C GLY A 25 -7.53 -12.50 -31.75
N ASP A 26 -7.29 -13.82 -31.58
CA ASP A 26 -8.23 -14.85 -32.01
C ASP A 26 -9.35 -15.08 -30.98
N ILE A 27 -9.18 -14.61 -29.73
CA ILE A 27 -10.09 -14.85 -28.60
C ILE A 27 -10.70 -13.59 -27.99
N CYS A 28 -10.23 -12.40 -28.37
CA CYS A 28 -10.77 -11.13 -27.92
C CYS A 28 -10.56 -10.04 -28.97
N THR A 29 -11.30 -8.95 -28.82
CA THR A 29 -11.06 -7.69 -29.53
C THR A 29 -10.38 -6.70 -28.60
N ILE A 30 -9.47 -5.88 -29.16
CA ILE A 30 -8.74 -4.85 -28.42
C ILE A 30 -8.94 -3.51 -29.15
N THR A 31 -9.51 -2.53 -28.44
CA THR A 31 -9.77 -1.18 -28.98
C THR A 31 -9.03 -0.15 -28.10
N GLY A 32 -8.18 0.67 -28.72
CA GLY A 32 -7.53 1.79 -28.01
C GLY A 32 -8.54 2.87 -27.63
N GLY A 33 -8.32 3.57 -26.52
CA GLY A 33 -9.18 4.66 -26.10
C GLY A 33 -9.04 5.91 -27.00
N TYR A 34 -9.97 6.84 -26.87
CA TYR A 34 -10.07 8.04 -27.69
C TYR A 34 -9.25 9.21 -27.14
N ALA A 35 -8.67 10.00 -28.03
CA ALA A 35 -7.96 11.24 -27.68
C ALA A 35 -8.96 12.40 -27.50
N PHE A 36 -9.56 12.49 -26.32
CA PHE A 36 -10.49 13.57 -26.02
C PHE A 36 -9.81 14.93 -25.99
N ASP A 37 -10.49 15.95 -26.54
CA ASP A 37 -10.02 17.33 -26.51
C ASP A 37 -10.03 17.86 -25.07
N SER A 38 -8.86 18.25 -24.57
CA SER A 38 -8.71 18.77 -23.20
C SER A 38 -9.50 20.04 -22.95
N HIS A 39 -9.75 20.87 -24.00
CA HIS A 39 -10.53 22.11 -23.90
C HIS A 39 -12.03 21.86 -23.65
N LYS A 40 -12.52 20.66 -23.99
CA LYS A 40 -13.91 20.24 -23.71
C LYS A 40 -14.07 19.55 -22.36
N MET A 41 -12.96 19.27 -21.66
CA MET A 41 -13.01 18.60 -20.38
C MET A 41 -13.42 19.56 -19.26
N THR A 42 -14.31 19.08 -18.39
CA THR A 42 -14.85 19.81 -17.24
C THR A 42 -14.61 19.04 -15.95
N GLN A 43 -14.80 19.70 -14.80
CA GLN A 43 -14.68 19.08 -13.48
C GLN A 43 -15.92 18.26 -13.09
N LYS A 44 -17.05 18.50 -13.77
CA LYS A 44 -18.32 17.77 -13.58
C LYS A 44 -19.02 17.64 -14.92
N GLY A 45 -19.74 16.54 -15.16
CA GLY A 45 -20.44 16.33 -16.43
C GLY A 45 -21.17 15.00 -16.46
N ASP A 46 -21.84 14.73 -17.58
CA ASP A 46 -22.68 13.54 -17.75
C ASP A 46 -21.85 12.26 -17.98
N TYR A 47 -20.67 12.39 -18.59
CA TYR A 47 -19.78 11.28 -18.91
C TYR A 47 -18.40 11.52 -18.31
N GLN A 48 -17.90 10.53 -17.57
CA GLN A 48 -16.55 10.59 -17.01
C GLN A 48 -15.54 9.93 -17.95
N ILE A 49 -14.40 10.61 -18.16
CA ILE A 49 -13.29 10.10 -18.96
C ILE A 49 -12.37 9.28 -18.06
N ILE A 50 -12.19 7.99 -18.39
CA ILE A 50 -11.32 7.08 -17.68
C ILE A 50 -9.90 7.16 -18.24
N LYS A 51 -8.97 7.54 -17.39
CA LYS A 51 -7.54 7.71 -17.68
C LYS A 51 -6.72 6.66 -16.95
N MET A 52 -5.43 6.53 -17.30
CA MET A 52 -4.50 5.62 -16.62
C MET A 52 -4.50 5.75 -15.09
N GLY A 53 -4.59 6.99 -14.58
CA GLY A 53 -4.62 7.25 -13.13
C GLY A 53 -5.80 6.60 -12.41
N ASN A 54 -6.92 6.36 -13.11
CA ASN A 54 -8.10 5.68 -12.56
C ASN A 54 -7.90 4.18 -12.42
N LEU A 55 -6.88 3.59 -13.10
CA LEU A 55 -6.59 2.16 -13.13
C LEU A 55 -5.29 1.82 -12.38
N TYR A 56 -4.76 2.76 -11.60
CA TYR A 56 -3.44 2.61 -10.99
C TYR A 56 -3.39 1.41 -10.04
N ASN A 57 -2.38 0.56 -10.25
CA ASN A 57 -2.12 -0.64 -9.46
C ASN A 57 -3.29 -1.65 -9.44
N GLY A 58 -4.05 -1.73 -10.56
CA GLY A 58 -5.20 -2.63 -10.68
C GLY A 58 -6.42 -2.23 -9.82
N ILE A 59 -6.42 -1.02 -9.27
CA ILE A 59 -7.53 -0.47 -8.50
C ILE A 59 -8.27 0.54 -9.36
N PHE A 60 -9.59 0.35 -9.51
CA PHE A 60 -10.44 1.29 -10.19
C PHE A 60 -10.92 2.38 -9.23
N ASP A 61 -10.49 3.63 -9.49
CA ASP A 61 -10.81 4.78 -8.62
C ASP A 61 -11.25 5.97 -9.47
N LEU A 62 -12.55 6.24 -9.48
CA LEU A 62 -13.16 7.35 -10.20
C LEU A 62 -12.79 8.72 -9.64
N SER A 63 -12.35 8.82 -8.40
CA SER A 63 -12.00 10.08 -7.75
C SER A 63 -10.64 10.63 -8.20
N ARG A 64 -9.77 9.77 -8.75
CA ARG A 64 -8.45 10.16 -9.23
C ARG A 64 -8.53 10.89 -10.57
N ASN A 65 -7.96 12.10 -10.64
CA ASN A 65 -7.84 12.88 -11.88
C ASN A 65 -9.16 12.95 -12.66
N SER A 66 -10.27 13.10 -11.96
CA SER A 66 -11.62 13.14 -12.53
C SER A 66 -11.73 14.18 -13.63
N SER A 67 -12.23 13.79 -14.79
CA SER A 67 -12.49 14.65 -15.93
C SER A 67 -13.77 14.18 -16.61
N PHE A 68 -14.59 15.12 -17.04
CA PHE A 68 -15.89 14.84 -17.59
C PHE A 68 -16.08 15.57 -18.92
N ILE A 69 -17.01 15.08 -19.74
CA ILE A 69 -17.53 15.80 -20.90
C ILE A 69 -19.05 15.74 -20.88
N ASN A 70 -19.67 16.76 -21.48
CA ASN A 70 -21.10 16.79 -21.74
C ASN A 70 -21.35 16.59 -23.25
N ALA A 71 -22.47 15.96 -23.58
CA ALA A 71 -22.91 15.74 -24.94
C ALA A 71 -21.81 15.16 -25.89
N PRO A 72 -21.26 13.97 -25.59
CA PRO A 72 -20.26 13.37 -26.47
C PRO A 72 -20.82 13.12 -27.87
N THR A 73 -19.97 13.26 -28.87
CA THR A 73 -20.30 12.96 -30.28
C THR A 73 -20.54 11.47 -30.50
N LYS A 74 -21.17 11.09 -31.60
CA LYS A 74 -21.35 9.67 -31.96
C LYS A 74 -20.02 8.90 -31.98
N LYS A 75 -18.95 9.52 -32.49
CA LYS A 75 -17.62 8.95 -32.54
C LYS A 75 -17.03 8.73 -31.13
N GLU A 76 -17.23 9.67 -30.22
CA GLU A 76 -16.75 9.56 -28.83
C GLU A 76 -17.53 8.49 -28.06
N LEU A 77 -18.80 8.27 -28.39
CA LEU A 77 -19.64 7.20 -27.79
C LEU A 77 -19.22 5.77 -28.21
N GLU A 78 -18.44 5.60 -29.29
CA GLU A 78 -17.87 4.31 -29.66
C GLU A 78 -16.90 3.79 -28.59
N TYR A 79 -16.37 4.67 -27.74
CA TYR A 79 -15.45 4.37 -26.65
C TYR A 79 -16.15 4.24 -25.28
N LEU A 80 -17.48 4.08 -25.31
CA LEU A 80 -18.27 3.82 -24.10
C LEU A 80 -17.91 2.45 -23.53
N ILE A 81 -17.55 2.46 -22.24
CA ILE A 81 -17.21 1.25 -21.51
C ILE A 81 -18.50 0.50 -21.15
N GLN A 82 -18.53 -0.79 -21.42
CA GLN A 82 -19.67 -1.67 -21.18
C GLN A 82 -19.38 -2.64 -20.02
N GLU A 83 -20.41 -3.31 -19.56
CA GLU A 83 -20.27 -4.39 -18.57
C GLU A 83 -19.38 -5.51 -19.11
N ASN A 84 -18.56 -6.09 -18.24
CA ASN A 84 -17.55 -7.11 -18.53
C ASN A 84 -16.37 -6.66 -19.42
N ASP A 85 -16.32 -5.40 -19.87
CA ASP A 85 -15.11 -4.87 -20.52
C ASP A 85 -13.91 -4.95 -19.58
N ILE A 86 -12.77 -5.34 -20.14
CA ILE A 86 -11.50 -5.30 -19.43
C ILE A 86 -10.70 -4.09 -19.92
N LEU A 87 -10.37 -3.19 -19.00
CA LEU A 87 -9.53 -2.03 -19.30
C LEU A 87 -8.08 -2.37 -18.97
N ILE A 88 -7.14 -1.93 -19.82
CA ILE A 88 -5.70 -2.08 -19.57
C ILE A 88 -4.97 -0.76 -19.83
N THR A 89 -3.99 -0.44 -18.98
CA THR A 89 -3.11 0.72 -19.21
C THR A 89 -1.97 0.34 -20.15
N LEU A 90 -1.78 1.12 -21.23
CA LEU A 90 -0.79 0.81 -22.29
C LEU A 90 0.55 1.54 -22.09
N THR A 91 0.55 2.67 -21.36
CA THR A 91 1.71 3.57 -21.26
C THR A 91 2.21 3.61 -19.82
N GLY A 92 3.52 3.68 -19.64
CA GLY A 92 4.15 3.83 -18.33
C GLY A 92 5.53 4.46 -18.40
N THR A 93 6.28 4.32 -17.32
CA THR A 93 7.65 4.85 -17.21
C THR A 93 8.64 3.81 -17.70
N THR A 94 9.59 4.23 -18.55
CA THR A 94 10.67 3.36 -19.03
C THR A 94 11.40 2.68 -17.86
N ASN A 95 11.68 1.38 -18.00
CA ASN A 95 12.31 0.54 -16.98
C ASN A 95 11.50 0.38 -15.68
N LYS A 96 10.23 0.86 -15.62
CA LYS A 96 9.31 0.58 -14.53
C LYS A 96 8.13 -0.25 -15.05
N LYS A 97 7.61 -1.11 -14.19
CA LYS A 97 6.40 -1.90 -14.49
C LYS A 97 5.17 -1.22 -13.86
N ASP A 98 4.99 0.08 -14.13
CA ASP A 98 3.92 0.92 -13.62
C ASP A 98 2.76 1.12 -14.62
N TYR A 99 2.60 0.15 -15.51
CA TYR A 99 1.55 0.03 -16.54
C TYR A 99 1.18 -1.45 -16.74
N GLY A 100 0.27 -1.74 -17.66
CA GLY A 100 -0.28 -3.10 -17.82
C GLY A 100 -1.30 -3.44 -16.73
N TYR A 101 -1.75 -2.45 -15.96
CA TYR A 101 -2.80 -2.64 -14.96
C TYR A 101 -4.13 -2.90 -15.63
N THR A 102 -4.80 -3.96 -15.22
CA THR A 102 -6.10 -4.36 -15.75
C THR A 102 -7.19 -4.21 -14.71
N VAL A 103 -8.38 -3.83 -15.15
CA VAL A 103 -9.60 -3.80 -14.36
C VAL A 103 -10.75 -4.34 -15.20
N GLN A 104 -11.56 -5.26 -14.66
CA GLN A 104 -12.80 -5.69 -15.28
C GLN A 104 -13.96 -4.84 -14.76
N MET A 105 -14.80 -4.38 -15.66
CA MET A 105 -15.90 -3.47 -15.36
C MET A 105 -17.18 -4.27 -15.04
N GLU A 106 -17.70 -4.11 -13.82
CA GLU A 106 -18.92 -4.82 -13.40
C GLU A 106 -20.18 -4.02 -13.73
N GLN A 107 -20.24 -2.73 -13.42
CA GLN A 107 -21.42 -1.88 -13.65
C GLN A 107 -21.02 -0.46 -14.05
N PRO A 108 -20.41 -0.25 -15.22
CA PRO A 108 -20.02 1.08 -15.67
C PRO A 108 -21.26 1.91 -16.02
N LYS A 109 -21.23 3.20 -15.66
CA LYS A 109 -22.28 4.16 -16.04
C LYS A 109 -21.62 5.38 -16.64
N ASN A 110 -21.92 5.67 -17.91
CA ASN A 110 -21.44 6.87 -18.61
C ASN A 110 -19.91 7.06 -18.51
N LEU A 111 -19.13 6.00 -18.73
CA LEU A 111 -17.68 6.01 -18.68
C LEU A 111 -17.11 5.88 -20.10
N LEU A 112 -16.20 6.78 -20.47
CA LEU A 112 -15.54 6.82 -21.77
C LEU A 112 -14.04 6.60 -21.61
N LEU A 113 -13.44 5.77 -22.49
CA LEU A 113 -12.04 5.37 -22.37
C LEU A 113 -11.08 6.33 -23.08
N ASN A 114 -10.06 6.84 -22.36
CA ASN A 114 -9.03 7.73 -22.90
C ASN A 114 -7.86 6.98 -23.58
N GLN A 115 -7.18 7.66 -24.50
CA GLN A 115 -6.18 7.17 -25.46
C GLN A 115 -4.98 6.36 -24.90
N ARG A 116 -4.65 6.46 -23.61
CA ARG A 116 -3.51 5.72 -23.02
C ARG A 116 -3.92 4.40 -22.37
N CYS A 117 -5.16 4.02 -22.59
CA CYS A 117 -5.73 2.76 -22.16
C CYS A 117 -6.33 2.03 -23.36
N ALA A 118 -6.48 0.72 -23.25
CA ALA A 118 -7.23 -0.08 -24.21
C ALA A 118 -8.40 -0.79 -23.50
N LEU A 119 -9.41 -1.09 -24.29
CA LEU A 119 -10.58 -1.86 -23.93
C LEU A 119 -10.49 -3.22 -24.60
N ILE A 120 -10.65 -4.28 -23.84
CA ILE A 120 -10.55 -5.67 -24.29
C ILE A 120 -11.88 -6.34 -24.03
N ARG A 121 -12.48 -6.93 -25.07
CA ARG A 121 -13.73 -7.71 -25.03
C ARG A 121 -13.48 -9.14 -25.42
N ALA A 122 -13.89 -10.08 -24.60
CA ALA A 122 -13.85 -11.49 -24.92
C ALA A 122 -14.78 -11.82 -26.11
N SER A 123 -14.33 -12.69 -27.01
CA SER A 123 -15.14 -13.14 -28.14
C SER A 123 -15.33 -14.67 -28.18
N LYS A 124 -14.33 -15.43 -27.75
CA LYS A 124 -14.32 -16.91 -27.79
C LYS A 124 -13.88 -17.57 -26.50
N VAL A 125 -13.79 -16.81 -25.42
CA VAL A 125 -13.43 -17.29 -24.08
C VAL A 125 -14.33 -16.64 -23.05
N ASN A 126 -14.40 -17.25 -21.87
CA ASN A 126 -15.10 -16.64 -20.74
C ASN A 126 -14.44 -15.29 -20.35
N GLU A 127 -15.24 -14.23 -20.14
CA GLU A 127 -14.74 -12.86 -19.87
C GLU A 127 -13.86 -12.82 -18.61
N LYS A 128 -14.30 -13.51 -17.57
CA LYS A 128 -13.56 -13.55 -16.30
C LYS A 128 -12.27 -14.35 -16.39
N TYR A 129 -12.29 -15.43 -17.20
CA TYR A 129 -11.09 -16.20 -17.54
C TYR A 129 -10.07 -15.32 -18.30
N LEU A 130 -10.54 -14.56 -19.29
CA LEU A 130 -9.70 -13.61 -20.02
C LEU A 130 -9.06 -12.57 -19.08
N PHE A 131 -9.83 -12.03 -18.13
CA PHE A 131 -9.30 -11.09 -17.13
C PHE A 131 -8.13 -11.70 -16.36
N TYR A 132 -8.23 -12.95 -15.89
CA TYR A 132 -7.12 -13.62 -15.18
C TYR A 132 -5.97 -13.96 -16.11
N LEU A 133 -6.25 -14.35 -17.36
CA LEU A 133 -5.22 -14.59 -18.38
C LEU A 133 -4.36 -13.34 -18.61
N LEU A 134 -4.97 -12.17 -18.73
CA LEU A 134 -4.29 -10.88 -18.90
C LEU A 134 -3.50 -10.43 -17.65
N ASN A 135 -3.72 -11.03 -16.52
CA ASN A 135 -2.96 -10.81 -15.29
C ASN A 135 -1.90 -11.90 -15.03
N SER A 136 -1.80 -12.90 -15.91
CA SER A 136 -0.83 -13.97 -15.77
C SER A 136 0.61 -13.50 -16.01
N ASN A 137 1.55 -14.15 -15.35
CA ASN A 137 2.98 -13.86 -15.54
C ASN A 137 3.42 -14.00 -17.00
N ASP A 138 2.87 -14.95 -17.75
CA ASP A 138 3.26 -15.20 -19.14
C ASP A 138 2.75 -14.11 -20.07
N PHE A 139 1.52 -13.61 -19.85
CA PHE A 139 1.03 -12.44 -20.57
C PHE A 139 1.86 -11.19 -20.23
N LEU A 140 2.08 -10.90 -18.94
CA LEU A 140 2.81 -9.71 -18.50
C LEU A 140 4.29 -9.73 -18.98
N LYS A 141 4.93 -10.89 -19.07
CA LYS A 141 6.28 -11.02 -19.68
C LYS A 141 6.28 -10.57 -21.13
N GLN A 142 5.34 -11.05 -21.95
CA GLN A 142 5.21 -10.64 -23.35
C GLN A 142 4.88 -9.15 -23.45
N PHE A 143 3.97 -8.67 -22.62
CA PHE A 143 3.52 -7.28 -22.57
C PHE A 143 4.67 -6.31 -22.30
N TYR A 144 5.50 -6.57 -21.28
CA TYR A 144 6.65 -5.72 -20.99
C TYR A 144 7.80 -5.89 -22.00
N ALA A 145 7.94 -7.07 -22.59
CA ALA A 145 8.98 -7.32 -23.61
C ALA A 145 8.67 -6.60 -24.93
N SER A 146 7.39 -6.41 -25.28
CA SER A 146 6.96 -5.70 -26.50
C SER A 146 6.92 -4.18 -26.34
N SER A 147 7.18 -3.66 -25.11
CA SER A 147 7.12 -2.24 -24.87
C SER A 147 8.22 -1.50 -25.63
N THR A 148 7.86 -0.47 -26.38
CA THR A 148 8.78 0.40 -27.09
C THR A 148 8.89 1.74 -26.38
N GLY A 149 10.15 2.24 -26.25
CA GLY A 149 10.41 3.56 -25.65
C GLY A 149 9.94 4.68 -26.58
N GLY A 150 9.20 5.62 -26.03
CA GLY A 150 8.90 6.90 -26.69
C GLY A 150 9.99 7.94 -26.40
N THR A 151 9.79 9.16 -26.90
CA THR A 151 10.64 10.32 -26.56
C THR A 151 10.53 10.60 -25.06
N GLY A 152 11.67 10.56 -24.35
CA GLY A 152 11.75 10.79 -22.91
C GLY A 152 11.60 9.51 -22.07
N ASN A 153 11.10 9.65 -20.84
CA ASN A 153 10.97 8.54 -19.88
C ASN A 153 9.69 7.70 -20.03
N GLN A 154 9.01 7.76 -21.19
CA GLN A 154 7.77 7.01 -21.41
C GLN A 154 7.98 5.80 -22.30
N THR A 155 7.26 4.73 -22.02
CA THR A 155 7.17 3.52 -22.83
C THR A 155 5.71 3.20 -23.12
N ASN A 156 5.44 2.51 -24.22
CA ASN A 156 4.10 2.16 -24.64
C ASN A 156 4.07 0.77 -25.28
N VAL A 157 2.96 0.06 -25.13
CA VAL A 157 2.69 -1.22 -25.78
C VAL A 157 1.69 -1.00 -26.91
N SER A 158 2.03 -1.50 -28.10
CA SER A 158 1.16 -1.45 -29.28
C SER A 158 0.03 -2.46 -29.17
N ILE A 159 -1.17 -2.06 -29.57
CA ILE A 159 -2.33 -2.99 -29.66
C ILE A 159 -2.07 -4.09 -30.69
N ASN A 160 -1.41 -3.76 -31.82
CA ASN A 160 -1.08 -4.75 -32.84
C ASN A 160 -0.16 -5.83 -32.29
N ASP A 161 0.85 -5.45 -31.51
CA ASP A 161 1.73 -6.42 -30.85
C ASP A 161 0.96 -7.29 -29.87
N MET A 162 0.05 -6.71 -29.09
CA MET A 162 -0.80 -7.46 -28.17
C MET A 162 -1.68 -8.50 -28.87
N LEU A 163 -2.24 -8.17 -30.03
CA LEU A 163 -3.08 -9.10 -30.82
C LEU A 163 -2.29 -10.33 -31.24
N ASP A 164 -0.95 -10.22 -31.40
CA ASP A 164 -0.04 -11.31 -31.79
C ASP A 164 0.49 -12.13 -30.62
N PHE A 165 0.25 -11.72 -29.37
CA PHE A 165 0.72 -12.48 -28.21
C PHE A 165 0.20 -13.90 -28.22
N LYS A 166 1.07 -14.84 -27.86
CA LYS A 166 0.72 -16.25 -27.76
C LYS A 166 0.30 -16.58 -26.33
N VAL A 167 -0.94 -16.99 -26.20
CA VAL A 167 -1.52 -17.38 -24.91
C VAL A 167 -1.97 -18.84 -24.95
N TYR A 168 -2.04 -19.46 -23.78
CA TYR A 168 -2.51 -20.84 -23.64
C TYR A 168 -3.88 -20.82 -22.96
N ILE A 169 -4.87 -21.42 -23.60
CA ILE A 169 -6.23 -21.50 -23.10
C ILE A 169 -6.65 -22.95 -22.88
N SER A 170 -7.44 -23.17 -21.83
CA SER A 170 -8.11 -24.43 -21.54
C SER A 170 -9.44 -24.54 -22.26
N ASN A 171 -10.09 -25.71 -22.19
CA ASN A 171 -11.46 -25.88 -22.64
C ASN A 171 -12.44 -25.01 -21.83
N GLU A 172 -13.63 -24.76 -22.35
CA GLU A 172 -14.62 -23.86 -21.79
C GLU A 172 -15.05 -24.23 -20.34
N ASN A 173 -15.18 -25.53 -20.06
CA ASN A 173 -15.55 -26.02 -18.73
C ASN A 173 -14.46 -25.69 -17.70
N ASP A 174 -13.19 -25.87 -18.05
CA ASP A 174 -12.07 -25.56 -17.16
C ASP A 174 -11.84 -24.04 -17.03
N GLN A 175 -12.07 -23.25 -18.11
CA GLN A 175 -12.10 -21.78 -18.01
C GLN A 175 -13.09 -21.31 -16.94
N SER A 176 -14.30 -21.85 -16.93
CA SER A 176 -15.33 -21.52 -15.95
C SER A 176 -14.93 -21.91 -14.53
N LYS A 177 -14.35 -23.08 -14.32
CA LYS A 177 -13.86 -23.54 -13.00
C LYS A 177 -12.73 -22.67 -12.49
N ILE A 178 -11.72 -22.41 -13.34
CA ILE A 178 -10.55 -21.59 -12.99
C ILE A 178 -11.00 -20.17 -12.61
N SER A 179 -11.83 -19.54 -13.44
CA SER A 179 -12.31 -18.19 -13.18
C SER A 179 -13.15 -18.10 -11.90
N ASN A 180 -13.98 -19.11 -11.61
CA ASN A 180 -14.77 -19.14 -10.38
C ASN A 180 -13.90 -19.26 -9.12
N ILE A 181 -12.87 -20.11 -9.14
CA ILE A 181 -11.92 -20.24 -8.02
C ILE A 181 -11.16 -18.96 -7.79
N LEU A 182 -10.56 -18.38 -8.83
CA LEU A 182 -9.81 -17.12 -8.73
C LEU A 182 -10.68 -15.96 -8.26
N ASN A 183 -11.91 -15.86 -8.77
CA ASN A 183 -12.89 -14.87 -8.32
C ASN A 183 -13.29 -15.05 -6.85
N ALA A 184 -13.44 -16.29 -6.38
CA ALA A 184 -13.71 -16.56 -4.97
C ALA A 184 -12.54 -16.15 -4.07
N LEU A 185 -11.29 -16.35 -4.54
CA LEU A 185 -10.10 -15.89 -3.84
C LEU A 185 -10.01 -14.37 -3.80
N ASP A 186 -10.30 -13.67 -4.91
CA ASP A 186 -10.32 -12.20 -4.93
C ASP A 186 -11.36 -11.64 -3.96
N LYS A 187 -12.56 -12.20 -3.93
CA LYS A 187 -13.59 -11.82 -2.95
C LYS A 187 -13.15 -12.06 -1.51
N LYS A 188 -12.46 -13.17 -1.23
CA LYS A 188 -11.88 -13.44 0.11
C LYS A 188 -10.81 -12.41 0.47
N ILE A 189 -9.90 -12.08 -0.45
CA ILE A 189 -8.84 -11.08 -0.25
C ILE A 189 -9.46 -9.71 0.07
N LEU A 190 -10.44 -9.26 -0.70
CA LEU A 190 -11.12 -7.98 -0.49
C LEU A 190 -11.86 -7.95 0.86
N THR A 191 -12.57 -9.02 1.20
CA THR A 191 -13.26 -9.15 2.49
C THR A 191 -12.26 -9.12 3.64
N GLN A 192 -11.14 -9.81 3.50
CA GLN A 192 -10.09 -9.86 4.51
C GLN A 192 -9.44 -8.49 4.75
N ILE A 193 -9.19 -7.72 3.68
CA ILE A 193 -8.70 -6.34 3.77
C ILE A 193 -9.70 -5.47 4.54
N LYS A 194 -11.01 -5.62 4.26
CA LYS A 194 -12.05 -4.89 4.98
C LYS A 194 -12.07 -5.24 6.48
N ILE A 195 -12.01 -6.53 6.82
CA ILE A 195 -11.96 -6.98 8.23
C ILE A 195 -10.77 -6.35 8.96
N ILE A 196 -9.58 -6.34 8.35
CA ILE A 196 -8.38 -5.73 8.94
C ILE A 196 -8.59 -4.23 9.18
N ASN A 197 -9.12 -3.51 8.19
CA ASN A 197 -9.41 -2.07 8.32
C ASN A 197 -10.44 -1.77 9.40
N ASP A 198 -11.50 -2.56 9.50
CA ASP A 198 -12.53 -2.45 10.54
C ASP A 198 -11.91 -2.71 11.92
N CYS A 199 -11.10 -3.75 12.09
CA CYS A 199 -10.38 -4.04 13.34
C CYS A 199 -9.44 -2.89 13.73
N MET A 200 -8.71 -2.29 12.77
CA MET A 200 -7.85 -1.13 13.04
C MET A 200 -8.66 0.10 13.47
N SER A 201 -9.83 0.33 12.86
CA SER A 201 -10.74 1.41 13.22
C SER A 201 -11.30 1.22 14.63
N TYR A 202 -11.75 0.02 14.97
CA TYR A 202 -12.22 -0.32 16.33
C TYR A 202 -11.11 -0.17 17.36
N ARG A 203 -9.90 -0.64 17.06
CA ARG A 203 -8.74 -0.45 17.94
C ARG A 203 -8.53 1.01 18.29
N ASN A 204 -8.52 1.88 17.29
CA ASN A 204 -8.31 3.32 17.50
C ASN A 204 -9.45 3.94 18.32
N ALA A 205 -10.70 3.61 18.00
CA ALA A 205 -11.87 4.08 18.76
C ALA A 205 -11.84 3.64 20.22
N ILE A 206 -11.43 2.41 20.51
CA ILE A 206 -11.30 1.89 21.89
C ILE A 206 -10.17 2.61 22.63
N VAL A 207 -9.02 2.84 21.98
CA VAL A 207 -7.95 3.63 22.57
C VAL A 207 -8.43 5.04 22.91
N ASP A 208 -9.07 5.73 21.97
CA ASP A 208 -9.59 7.08 22.21
C ASP A 208 -10.64 7.08 23.32
N TYR A 209 -11.54 6.10 23.38
CA TYR A 209 -12.52 5.94 24.44
C TYR A 209 -11.87 5.82 25.84
N PHE A 210 -10.81 5.01 26.00
CA PHE A 210 -10.09 4.92 27.27
C PHE A 210 -9.52 6.26 27.72
N PHE A 211 -8.91 7.00 26.81
CA PHE A 211 -8.23 8.25 27.16
C PHE A 211 -9.14 9.47 27.22
N GLU A 212 -10.33 9.44 26.67
CA GLU A 212 -11.27 10.58 26.64
C GLU A 212 -12.42 10.40 27.63
N SER A 213 -12.97 9.19 27.72
CA SER A 213 -14.18 8.96 28.53
C SER A 213 -13.89 8.38 29.90
N LEU A 214 -12.79 7.64 30.09
CA LEU A 214 -12.46 6.98 31.34
C LEU A 214 -11.31 7.65 32.10
N SER A 215 -10.83 8.78 31.63
CA SER A 215 -9.66 9.46 32.22
C SER A 215 -9.97 10.46 33.31
N SER A 216 -11.24 10.62 33.71
CA SER A 216 -11.65 11.59 34.74
C SER A 216 -10.93 11.43 36.10
N ASP A 217 -10.67 10.18 36.49
CA ASP A 217 -10.03 9.85 37.76
C ASP A 217 -8.51 9.60 37.61
N TRP A 218 -7.96 9.86 36.43
CA TRP A 218 -6.54 9.66 36.17
C TRP A 218 -5.71 10.81 36.74
N LYS A 219 -4.53 10.46 37.26
CA LYS A 219 -3.64 11.46 37.84
C LYS A 219 -2.95 12.26 36.74
N GLN A 220 -3.01 13.57 36.82
CA GLN A 220 -2.25 14.48 35.97
C GLN A 220 -0.78 14.53 36.41
N VAL A 221 0.13 14.19 35.51
CA VAL A 221 1.58 14.23 35.77
C VAL A 221 2.32 14.87 34.60
N ARG A 222 3.52 15.36 34.84
CA ARG A 222 4.41 15.76 33.73
C ARG A 222 4.94 14.52 33.02
N LEU A 223 5.20 14.62 31.73
CA LEU A 223 5.77 13.52 30.94
C LEU A 223 7.16 13.13 31.46
N SER A 224 7.92 14.10 32.01
CA SER A 224 9.19 13.85 32.71
C SER A 224 9.07 12.92 33.93
N ASN A 225 7.87 12.73 34.48
CA ASN A 225 7.67 11.79 35.60
C ASN A 225 7.52 10.33 35.13
N ILE A 226 7.36 10.10 33.82
CA ILE A 226 7.20 8.76 33.24
C ILE A 226 8.28 8.43 32.20
N LEU A 227 8.94 9.43 31.64
CA LEU A 227 10.02 9.27 30.67
C LEU A 227 11.32 9.89 31.19
N ASN A 228 12.45 9.29 30.80
CA ASN A 228 13.76 9.81 31.08
C ASN A 228 14.58 9.81 29.78
N GLU A 229 15.03 11.01 29.34
CA GLU A 229 15.87 11.14 28.16
C GLU A 229 17.26 10.56 28.42
N TYR A 230 17.78 9.86 27.43
CA TYR A 230 19.17 9.41 27.45
C TYR A 230 19.77 9.49 26.05
N SER A 231 21.08 9.46 25.98
CA SER A 231 21.83 9.49 24.72
C SER A 231 23.04 8.57 24.82
N GLU A 232 22.89 7.35 24.37
CA GLU A 232 23.97 6.41 24.20
C GLU A 232 24.40 6.43 22.73
N LEU A 233 25.70 6.49 22.48
CA LEU A 233 26.25 6.61 21.13
C LEU A 233 27.12 5.40 20.79
N HIS A 234 26.94 4.88 19.56
CA HIS A 234 27.71 3.77 19.02
C HIS A 234 28.23 4.11 17.63
N ILE A 235 29.44 3.70 17.30
CA ILE A 235 29.98 3.78 15.94
C ILE A 235 29.33 2.67 15.12
N LYS A 236 28.94 2.96 13.88
CA LYS A 236 28.32 1.95 13.01
C LYS A 236 29.33 0.84 12.72
N ASP A 237 29.00 -0.35 13.15
CA ASP A 237 29.71 -1.58 12.84
C ASP A 237 28.70 -2.71 12.54
N ASN A 238 29.18 -3.93 12.31
CA ASN A 238 28.35 -5.09 12.04
C ASN A 238 27.80 -5.78 13.30
N SER A 239 28.11 -5.28 14.51
CA SER A 239 27.68 -5.88 15.78
C SER A 239 26.25 -5.53 16.15
N ILE A 240 25.73 -4.39 15.65
CA ILE A 240 24.41 -3.88 15.99
C ILE A 240 23.64 -3.45 14.73
N VAL A 241 22.35 -3.77 14.67
CA VAL A 241 21.52 -3.49 13.49
C VAL A 241 21.30 -2.00 13.31
N HIS A 242 21.55 -1.49 12.10
CA HIS A 242 21.20 -0.11 11.74
C HIS A 242 19.73 -0.05 11.33
N ALA A 243 18.95 0.76 12.03
CA ALA A 243 17.51 0.88 11.87
C ALA A 243 17.07 2.31 11.54
N THR A 244 15.85 2.44 11.09
CA THR A 244 15.16 3.71 10.82
C THR A 244 13.87 3.79 11.59
N LEU A 245 13.54 5.01 12.04
CA LEU A 245 12.30 5.32 12.74
C LEU A 245 11.24 5.81 11.75
N SER A 246 10.06 5.25 11.84
CA SER A 246 8.87 5.68 11.09
C SER A 246 7.67 5.82 12.03
N LYS A 247 6.54 6.31 11.51
CA LYS A 247 5.26 6.32 12.25
C LYS A 247 4.72 4.92 12.59
N ASN A 248 5.23 3.89 11.91
CA ASN A 248 4.76 2.51 12.06
C ASN A 248 5.72 1.64 12.90
N GLY A 249 6.78 2.23 13.46
CA GLY A 249 7.76 1.52 14.26
C GLY A 249 9.21 1.75 13.83
N ILE A 250 10.09 0.94 14.38
CA ILE A 250 11.52 0.88 14.05
C ILE A 250 11.74 -0.34 13.16
N PHE A 251 12.44 -0.14 12.05
CA PHE A 251 12.72 -1.18 11.05
C PHE A 251 14.17 -1.17 10.64
N PRO A 252 14.79 -2.32 10.34
CA PRO A 252 16.12 -2.38 9.76
C PRO A 252 16.21 -1.50 8.51
N LYS A 253 17.27 -0.75 8.34
CA LYS A 253 17.59 -0.12 7.06
C LYS A 253 17.98 -1.22 6.08
N THR A 254 17.27 -1.29 4.97
CA THR A 254 17.66 -2.13 3.85
C THR A 254 18.68 -1.38 3.00
N ASP A 255 19.57 -2.07 2.29
CA ASP A 255 20.61 -1.51 1.41
C ASP A 255 20.06 -0.50 0.38
N ARG A 256 18.78 -0.61 0.05
CA ARG A 256 18.09 0.29 -0.89
C ARG A 256 17.96 1.73 -0.36
N TYR A 257 18.02 1.94 0.96
CA TYR A 257 17.96 3.26 1.61
C TYR A 257 19.27 3.66 2.23
N ASP A 258 20.29 2.81 2.16
CA ASP A 258 21.62 3.09 2.68
C ASP A 258 22.35 3.98 1.68
N ARG A 259 22.33 5.29 1.95
CA ARG A 259 23.15 6.29 1.24
C ARG A 259 24.52 6.48 1.89
N ASP A 260 24.94 5.55 2.73
CA ASP A 260 26.17 5.65 3.48
C ASP A 260 27.42 5.63 2.57
N PHE A 261 27.29 5.14 1.31
CA PHE A 261 28.36 5.30 0.30
C PHE A 261 28.64 6.76 -0.10
N LEU A 262 27.71 7.70 0.23
CA LEU A 262 27.89 9.13 -0.02
C LEU A 262 28.54 9.87 1.17
N VAL A 263 28.66 9.22 2.33
CA VAL A 263 29.23 9.81 3.55
C VAL A 263 30.48 9.03 3.93
N LYS A 264 31.63 9.55 3.54
CA LYS A 264 32.97 9.01 3.88
C LYS A 264 33.41 9.26 5.33
N ASP A 265 32.49 9.34 6.27
CA ASP A 265 32.79 9.61 7.69
C ASP A 265 32.76 8.28 8.46
N GLU A 266 33.93 7.65 8.55
CA GLU A 266 34.12 6.36 9.25
C GLU A 266 33.83 6.46 10.76
N ASP A 267 33.87 7.68 11.34
CA ASP A 267 33.67 7.94 12.76
C ASP A 267 32.26 8.41 13.14
N LYS A 268 31.27 8.27 12.23
CA LYS A 268 29.92 8.74 12.48
C LYS A 268 29.26 7.95 13.60
N LYS A 269 28.90 8.65 14.68
CA LYS A 269 28.19 8.09 15.83
C LYS A 269 26.66 8.09 15.59
N TYR A 270 26.02 6.99 15.95
CA TYR A 270 24.58 6.79 15.93
C TYR A 270 24.04 6.64 17.34
N LYS A 271 22.77 6.93 17.56
CA LYS A 271 22.14 6.66 18.87
C LYS A 271 21.75 5.19 18.99
N VAL A 272 22.03 4.62 20.15
CA VAL A 272 21.52 3.30 20.54
C VAL A 272 20.10 3.46 21.08
N THR A 273 19.24 2.51 20.82
CA THR A 273 17.93 2.37 21.44
C THR A 273 17.69 0.91 21.80
N HIS A 274 17.06 0.69 22.96
CA HIS A 274 16.77 -0.63 23.51
C HIS A 274 15.30 -1.01 23.40
N LEU A 275 15.01 -2.27 23.65
CA LEU A 275 13.63 -2.72 23.72
C LEU A 275 12.82 -1.88 24.70
N ASP A 276 11.60 -1.53 24.32
CA ASP A 276 10.65 -0.71 25.08
C ASP A 276 10.95 0.78 25.21
N ASP A 277 12.06 1.28 24.67
CA ASP A 277 12.29 2.72 24.60
C ASP A 277 11.23 3.45 23.75
N ILE A 278 10.94 4.69 24.11
CA ILE A 278 10.19 5.61 23.25
C ILE A 278 11.17 6.44 22.43
N CYS A 279 11.03 6.35 21.11
CA CYS A 279 11.87 7.08 20.16
C CYS A 279 11.01 8.05 19.35
N TYR A 280 11.49 9.28 19.10
CA TYR A 280 10.80 10.18 18.20
C TYR A 280 11.75 11.04 17.36
N ASN A 281 11.20 11.54 16.24
CA ASN A 281 11.89 12.51 15.39
C ASN A 281 11.33 13.92 15.66
N PRO A 282 12.12 14.84 16.25
CA PRO A 282 11.65 16.19 16.59
C PRO A 282 10.99 16.94 15.43
N ALA A 283 11.60 16.89 14.23
CA ALA A 283 11.10 17.58 13.05
C ALA A 283 9.89 16.90 12.37
N ASN A 284 9.70 15.60 12.61
CA ASN A 284 8.65 14.80 11.97
C ASN A 284 7.57 14.33 12.98
N LEU A 285 7.57 14.87 14.21
CA LEU A 285 6.55 14.54 15.20
C LEU A 285 5.14 14.87 14.68
N LYS A 286 4.98 15.95 13.94
CA LYS A 286 3.72 16.35 13.29
C LYS A 286 3.14 15.28 12.36
N PHE A 287 3.96 14.40 11.82
CA PHE A 287 3.54 13.26 10.99
C PHE A 287 3.35 11.98 11.78
N GLY A 288 3.47 12.05 13.13
CA GLY A 288 3.31 10.90 14.01
C GLY A 288 4.57 10.03 14.13
N VAL A 289 5.76 10.58 13.87
CA VAL A 289 7.02 9.83 14.01
C VAL A 289 7.47 9.83 15.47
N ILE A 290 6.72 9.11 16.28
CA ILE A 290 6.99 8.75 17.68
C ILE A 290 6.47 7.34 17.91
N THR A 291 7.28 6.45 18.50
CA THR A 291 6.92 5.05 18.71
C THR A 291 7.75 4.42 19.82
N ARG A 292 7.26 3.28 20.32
CA ARG A 292 8.02 2.38 21.19
C ARG A 292 8.92 1.48 20.32
N ASN A 293 10.13 1.25 20.77
CA ASN A 293 11.02 0.26 20.18
C ASN A 293 10.54 -1.16 20.53
N THR A 294 9.98 -1.85 19.56
CA THR A 294 9.59 -3.27 19.66
C THR A 294 10.55 -4.19 18.90
N PHE A 295 11.61 -3.60 18.32
CA PHE A 295 12.59 -4.32 17.51
C PHE A 295 13.69 -4.94 18.39
N GLY A 296 14.10 -4.25 19.47
CA GLY A 296 15.24 -4.61 20.31
C GLY A 296 16.42 -3.67 20.10
N ASP A 297 17.60 -4.07 20.54
CA ASP A 297 18.79 -3.27 20.47
C ASP A 297 19.19 -2.93 19.03
N CYS A 298 19.25 -1.66 18.72
CA CYS A 298 19.61 -1.17 17.39
C CYS A 298 20.15 0.25 17.43
N ILE A 299 20.86 0.66 16.38
CA ILE A 299 21.31 2.04 16.18
C ILE A 299 20.40 2.78 15.21
N ILE A 300 20.10 4.02 15.56
CA ILE A 300 19.26 4.93 14.79
C ILE A 300 19.98 6.27 14.57
N SER A 301 19.44 7.09 13.66
CA SER A 301 20.04 8.41 13.38
C SER A 301 20.19 9.26 14.64
N PRO A 302 21.31 9.98 14.82
CA PRO A 302 21.57 10.82 16.01
C PRO A 302 20.58 11.98 16.18
N ILE A 303 19.84 12.34 15.13
CA ILE A 303 18.77 13.37 15.22
C ILE A 303 17.52 12.91 15.97
N TYR A 304 17.36 11.62 16.21
CA TYR A 304 16.22 11.09 16.98
C TYR A 304 16.48 11.23 18.48
N ILE A 305 15.40 11.34 19.23
CA ILE A 305 15.44 11.40 20.69
C ILE A 305 14.97 10.08 21.24
N THR A 306 15.65 9.59 22.28
CA THR A 306 15.37 8.31 22.94
C THR A 306 15.04 8.54 24.41
N PHE A 307 13.99 7.87 24.89
CA PHE A 307 13.56 7.89 26.28
C PHE A 307 13.42 6.48 26.82
N THR A 308 13.95 6.24 28.00
CA THR A 308 13.56 5.09 28.82
C THR A 308 12.24 5.40 29.54
N ILE A 309 11.47 4.36 29.84
CA ILE A 309 10.22 4.45 30.58
C ILE A 309 10.47 4.13 32.05
N LYS A 310 9.94 4.96 32.96
CA LYS A 310 10.07 4.74 34.41
C LYS A 310 9.11 3.65 34.87
N ASN A 311 9.45 2.97 35.96
CA ASN A 311 8.72 1.79 36.50
C ASN A 311 7.27 2.04 36.90
N ASN A 312 6.79 3.28 36.89
CA ASN A 312 5.41 3.63 37.20
C ASN A 312 4.46 3.56 35.97
N CYS A 313 4.98 3.22 34.79
CA CYS A 313 4.20 3.08 33.58
C CYS A 313 4.59 1.83 32.79
N LEU A 314 3.60 1.20 32.15
CA LEU A 314 3.82 0.08 31.24
C LEU A 314 4.25 0.60 29.87
N PRO A 315 5.27 0.02 29.23
CA PRO A 315 5.77 0.48 27.92
C PRO A 315 4.68 0.56 26.84
N LYS A 316 3.86 -0.45 26.73
CA LYS A 316 2.73 -0.48 25.77
C LYS A 316 1.70 0.61 26.06
N PHE A 317 1.42 0.90 27.34
CA PHE A 317 0.51 1.99 27.71
C PHE A 317 1.08 3.35 27.31
N VAL A 318 2.38 3.58 27.54
CA VAL A 318 3.05 4.82 27.11
C VAL A 318 3.06 4.96 25.59
N GLU A 319 3.28 3.88 24.85
CA GLU A 319 3.14 3.88 23.40
C GLU A 319 1.73 4.34 22.98
N LEU A 320 0.67 3.75 23.57
CA LEU A 320 -0.70 4.15 23.28
C LEU A 320 -0.95 5.63 23.59
N LEU A 321 -0.40 6.14 24.69
CA LEU A 321 -0.52 7.54 25.07
C LEU A 321 0.11 8.49 24.06
N VAL A 322 1.39 8.26 23.67
CA VAL A 322 2.17 9.21 22.87
C VAL A 322 1.91 9.14 21.37
N THR A 323 1.37 8.02 20.89
CA THR A 323 1.04 7.85 19.46
C THR A 323 -0.34 8.38 19.07
N ARG A 324 -1.18 8.79 20.03
CA ARG A 324 -2.52 9.34 19.76
C ARG A 324 -2.43 10.67 19.01
N LYS A 325 -3.38 10.86 18.08
CA LYS A 325 -3.52 12.13 17.34
C LYS A 325 -3.68 13.32 18.28
N HIS A 326 -4.45 13.17 19.39
CA HIS A 326 -4.63 14.21 20.38
C HIS A 326 -3.32 14.60 21.08
N PHE A 327 -2.49 13.61 21.46
CA PHE A 327 -1.18 13.87 22.06
C PHE A 327 -0.26 14.61 21.07
N ILE A 328 -0.19 14.14 19.84
CA ILE A 328 0.62 14.77 18.78
C ILE A 328 0.16 16.20 18.51
N ALA A 329 -1.15 16.43 18.42
CA ALA A 329 -1.70 17.78 18.24
C ALA A 329 -1.37 18.72 19.42
N LYS A 330 -1.37 18.20 20.65
CA LYS A 330 -0.97 18.96 21.84
C LYS A 330 0.55 19.26 21.84
N ALA A 331 1.39 18.28 21.46
CA ALA A 331 2.83 18.44 21.37
C ALA A 331 3.23 19.46 20.28
N ARG A 332 2.51 19.53 19.19
CA ARG A 332 2.74 20.52 18.11
C ARG A 332 2.59 21.98 18.56
N LYS A 333 1.87 22.26 19.64
CA LYS A 333 1.80 23.61 20.20
C LYS A 333 3.15 24.11 20.71
N TYR A 334 4.12 23.22 20.91
CA TYR A 334 5.48 23.49 21.33
C TYR A 334 6.47 23.46 20.15
N GLU A 335 5.99 23.39 18.88
CA GLU A 335 6.85 23.46 17.72
C GLU A 335 7.60 24.82 17.70
N GLN A 336 8.92 24.76 17.64
CA GLN A 336 9.81 25.91 17.52
C GLN A 336 10.54 25.86 16.17
N GLY A 337 10.78 27.02 15.57
CA GLY A 337 11.45 27.17 14.29
C GLY A 337 10.90 28.33 13.48
N THR A 338 11.59 28.71 12.42
CA THR A 338 11.17 29.74 11.46
C THR A 338 10.65 29.09 10.18
N VAL A 339 10.09 29.88 9.26
CA VAL A 339 9.63 29.38 7.94
C VAL A 339 10.80 28.76 7.14
N TYR A 340 12.03 29.15 7.42
CA TYR A 340 13.25 28.66 6.75
C TYR A 340 13.94 27.52 7.52
N GLU A 341 13.62 27.31 8.80
CA GLU A 341 14.12 26.23 9.62
C GLU A 341 13.02 25.19 9.86
N ARG A 342 13.43 23.92 9.89
CA ARG A 342 12.44 22.85 10.15
C ARG A 342 11.85 23.02 11.55
N MET A 343 10.56 23.29 11.62
CA MET A 343 9.84 23.29 12.89
C MET A 343 10.00 21.95 13.60
N SER A 344 10.38 21.98 14.86
CA SER A 344 10.63 20.80 15.68
C SER A 344 10.12 20.98 17.11
N VAL A 345 9.82 19.88 17.77
CA VAL A 345 9.48 19.85 19.21
C VAL A 345 10.68 19.33 19.95
N ASN A 346 11.27 20.15 20.82
CA ASN A 346 12.41 19.78 21.63
C ASN A 346 12.01 18.77 22.73
N SER A 347 12.97 17.97 23.18
CA SER A 347 12.73 16.97 24.24
C SER A 347 12.31 17.61 25.58
N SER A 348 12.92 18.75 25.94
CA SER A 348 12.56 19.49 27.15
C SER A 348 11.11 19.97 27.15
N ASP A 349 10.64 20.49 25.99
CA ASP A 349 9.28 20.93 25.84
C ASP A 349 8.30 19.76 25.90
N LEU A 350 8.64 18.65 25.21
CA LEU A 350 7.86 17.42 25.25
C LEU A 350 7.72 16.89 26.69
N LEU A 351 8.83 16.80 27.42
CA LEU A 351 8.87 16.32 28.79
C LEU A 351 8.13 17.23 29.80
N SER A 352 8.00 18.53 29.50
CA SER A 352 7.24 19.48 30.31
C SER A 352 5.72 19.30 30.22
N MET A 353 5.24 18.61 29.17
CA MET A 353 3.82 18.42 28.93
C MET A 353 3.13 17.62 30.03
N TYR A 354 1.91 18.03 30.38
CA TYR A 354 1.06 17.29 31.30
C TYR A 354 0.23 16.24 30.56
N VAL A 355 0.19 15.04 31.13
CA VAL A 355 -0.60 13.90 30.66
C VAL A 355 -1.37 13.28 31.81
N LEU A 356 -2.42 12.57 31.50
CA LEU A 356 -3.23 11.82 32.47
C LEU A 356 -2.78 10.36 32.45
N ILE A 357 -2.49 9.79 33.61
CA ILE A 357 -2.12 8.38 33.75
C ILE A 357 -2.93 7.70 34.85
N PRO A 358 -3.45 6.48 34.62
CA PRO A 358 -4.12 5.68 35.64
C PRO A 358 -3.09 4.89 36.48
N THR A 359 -3.58 4.17 37.46
CA THR A 359 -2.78 3.20 38.21
C THR A 359 -2.27 2.08 37.30
N LEU A 360 -1.17 1.44 37.68
CA LEU A 360 -0.59 0.30 36.90
C LEU A 360 -1.63 -0.81 36.65
N PHE A 361 -2.53 -1.06 37.60
CA PHE A 361 -3.61 -2.03 37.43
C PHE A 361 -4.56 -1.69 36.26
N ILE A 362 -4.93 -0.41 36.13
CA ILE A 362 -5.78 0.05 35.01
C ILE A 362 -4.99 0.06 33.71
N GLN A 363 -3.70 0.48 33.74
CA GLN A 363 -2.82 0.39 32.57
C GLN A 363 -2.77 -1.04 32.04
N GLN A 364 -2.59 -2.05 32.93
CA GLN A 364 -2.54 -3.45 32.54
C GLN A 364 -3.85 -3.93 31.91
N LYS A 365 -5.01 -3.51 32.45
CA LYS A 365 -6.32 -3.84 31.85
C LYS A 365 -6.44 -3.27 30.43
N ILE A 366 -6.06 -2.01 30.24
CA ILE A 366 -6.07 -1.35 28.91
C ILE A 366 -5.15 -2.09 27.95
N VAL A 367 -3.92 -2.36 28.35
CA VAL A 367 -2.94 -3.08 27.54
C VAL A 367 -3.45 -4.45 27.13
N ASN A 368 -4.01 -5.24 28.07
CA ASN A 368 -4.55 -6.56 27.79
C ASN A 368 -5.67 -6.53 26.73
N ILE A 369 -6.58 -5.55 26.81
CA ILE A 369 -7.65 -5.39 25.83
C ILE A 369 -7.08 -5.05 24.45
N ILE A 370 -6.12 -4.14 24.39
CA ILE A 370 -5.51 -3.74 23.12
C ILE A 370 -4.66 -4.87 22.53
N ASP A 371 -3.95 -5.63 23.36
CA ASP A 371 -3.17 -6.80 22.89
C ASP A 371 -4.06 -7.88 22.26
N ILE A 372 -5.26 -8.12 22.80
CA ILE A 372 -6.24 -9.04 22.17
C ILE A 372 -6.61 -8.55 20.77
N ILE A 373 -6.84 -7.25 20.60
CA ILE A 373 -7.20 -6.67 19.29
C ILE A 373 -5.99 -6.70 18.34
N ASP A 374 -4.80 -6.34 18.82
CA ASP A 374 -3.56 -6.37 18.03
C ASP A 374 -3.23 -7.79 17.55
N ASN A 375 -3.42 -8.80 18.40
CA ASN A 375 -3.26 -10.22 18.04
C ASN A 375 -4.28 -10.64 16.98
N LYS A 376 -5.54 -10.20 17.08
CA LYS A 376 -6.54 -10.45 16.05
C LYS A 376 -6.11 -9.83 14.71
N ILE A 377 -5.72 -8.56 14.69
CA ILE A 377 -5.24 -7.87 13.48
C ILE A 377 -4.06 -8.65 12.86
N SER A 378 -3.08 -9.07 13.66
CA SER A 378 -1.93 -9.85 13.19
C SER A 378 -2.35 -11.18 12.56
N ASN A 379 -3.30 -11.90 13.16
CA ASN A 379 -3.81 -13.16 12.62
C ASN A 379 -4.57 -12.95 11.29
N GLU A 380 -5.39 -11.89 11.20
CA GLU A 380 -6.09 -11.55 9.96
C GLU A 380 -5.11 -11.12 8.85
N GLN A 381 -4.00 -10.45 9.19
CA GLN A 381 -2.93 -10.13 8.23
C GLN A 381 -2.20 -11.38 7.72
N LYS A 382 -1.92 -12.35 8.61
CA LYS A 382 -1.35 -13.64 8.21
C LYS A 382 -2.28 -14.39 7.25
N LEU A 383 -3.59 -14.40 7.54
CA LEU A 383 -4.60 -15.02 6.69
C LEU A 383 -4.69 -14.34 5.31
N LEU A 384 -4.63 -13.01 5.28
CA LEU A 384 -4.56 -12.25 4.02
C LEU A 384 -3.35 -12.66 3.17
N ASN A 385 -2.18 -12.80 3.78
CA ASN A 385 -0.97 -13.24 3.07
C ASN A 385 -1.12 -14.67 2.53
N LEU A 386 -1.73 -15.57 3.29
CA LEU A 386 -2.02 -16.94 2.81
C LEU A 386 -2.94 -16.94 1.58
N TYR A 387 -4.01 -16.14 1.58
CA TYR A 387 -4.90 -16.01 0.40
C TYR A 387 -4.16 -15.44 -0.82
N LYS A 388 -3.30 -14.44 -0.63
CA LYS A 388 -2.48 -13.89 -1.72
C LYS A 388 -1.52 -14.93 -2.28
N THR A 389 -0.77 -15.62 -1.40
CA THR A 389 0.14 -16.71 -1.83
C THR A 389 -0.62 -17.82 -2.54
N GLN A 390 -1.81 -18.19 -2.06
CA GLN A 390 -2.65 -19.17 -2.72
C GLN A 390 -3.07 -18.70 -4.13
N LYS A 391 -3.41 -17.41 -4.29
CA LYS A 391 -3.75 -16.85 -5.61
C LYS A 391 -2.54 -16.83 -6.55
N ASP A 392 -1.36 -16.49 -6.05
CA ASP A 392 -0.12 -16.46 -6.83
C ASP A 392 0.33 -17.85 -7.28
N TYR A 393 -0.10 -18.90 -6.57
CA TYR A 393 0.15 -20.31 -6.93
C TYR A 393 -0.70 -20.76 -8.12
N PHE A 394 -1.85 -20.19 -8.33
CA PHE A 394 -2.76 -20.49 -9.43
C PHE A 394 -2.51 -19.60 -10.64
#